data_11a33479a8f41cc260db06a41f5f5329
#
_entry.id   11a33479a8f41cc260db06a41f5f5329
#
_cell.length_a   1.000
_cell.length_b   1.000
_cell.length_c   1.000
_cell.angle_alpha   90.00
_cell.angle_beta   90.00
_cell.angle_gamma   90.00
#
_symmetry.space_group_name_H-M   'P 1'
#
loop_
_entity.id
_entity.type
_entity.pdbx_description
1 polymer ?
#
loop_
_entity_poly.entity_id
_entity_poly.type
_entity_poly.pdbx_seq_one_letter_code
_entity_poly.pdbx_strand_id
1 'polypeptide(L)'
;IIDPGGEANKIIESIAVEVVGIIITHHHFDHVGAIESIKNYYNAKVYDYGNLKEENNIGVFTFRVIPTPGHSDDSISVYFKDDNVMFVGDFVFNGSIGRTDLGGNEMDMKKSIETILSYDDSIRLYPGHYLSTTIGDERKNLEYFSKMF
;
A
#
# COMPACT_ATOMS: atom_id res chain seq x y z
N ILE A 1 4.53 0.79 10.99
CA ILE A 1 4.40 2.03 10.21
C ILE A 1 4.38 1.64 8.73
N ILE A 2 3.53 2.29 7.94
CA ILE A 2 3.45 2.06 6.48
C ILE A 2 3.68 3.40 5.80
N ASP A 3 4.59 3.43 4.79
CA ASP A 3 4.93 4.57 3.94
C ASP A 3 5.19 5.88 4.71
N PRO A 4 6.24 5.97 5.54
CA PRO A 4 6.59 7.22 6.21
C PRO A 4 7.20 8.21 5.21
N GLY A 5 6.35 8.94 4.49
CA GLY A 5 6.73 9.79 3.35
C GLY A 5 7.44 11.10 3.73
N GLY A 6 7.19 11.64 4.92
CA GLY A 6 7.78 12.90 5.37
C GLY A 6 7.47 13.22 6.83
N GLU A 7 7.89 14.40 7.30
CA GLU A 7 7.56 14.92 8.65
C GLU A 7 7.86 13.93 9.80
N ALA A 8 9.04 13.31 9.80
CA ALA A 8 9.44 12.26 10.73
C ALA A 8 9.13 12.59 12.20
N ASN A 9 9.37 13.84 12.65
CA ASN A 9 9.10 14.26 14.04
C ASN A 9 7.60 14.15 14.37
N LYS A 10 6.71 14.56 13.48
CA LYS A 10 5.26 14.46 13.69
C LYS A 10 4.80 13.00 13.76
N ILE A 11 5.38 12.14 12.91
CA ILE A 11 5.11 10.71 12.95
C ILE A 11 5.53 10.15 14.32
N ILE A 12 6.76 10.42 14.75
CA ILE A 12 7.30 9.95 16.04
C ILE A 12 6.44 10.42 17.21
N GLU A 13 6.09 11.70 17.25
CA GLU A 13 5.27 12.31 18.31
C GLU A 13 3.85 11.71 18.38
N SER A 14 3.32 11.21 17.25
CA SER A 14 1.97 10.63 17.19
C SER A 14 1.90 9.16 17.62
N ILE A 15 3.05 8.47 17.76
CA ILE A 15 3.10 7.03 18.05
C ILE A 15 3.36 6.84 19.55
N ALA A 16 2.39 6.22 20.24
CA ALA A 16 2.46 5.88 21.66
C ALA A 16 2.62 4.37 21.93
N VAL A 17 2.94 3.59 20.90
CA VAL A 17 3.05 2.13 20.97
C VAL A 17 4.39 1.66 20.38
N GLU A 18 4.75 0.40 20.64
CA GLU A 18 5.94 -0.21 20.07
C GLU A 18 5.86 -0.26 18.54
N VAL A 19 6.95 0.10 17.87
CA VAL A 19 7.11 -0.01 16.41
C VAL A 19 7.93 -1.25 16.09
N VAL A 20 7.31 -2.25 15.50
CA VAL A 20 7.94 -3.53 15.16
C VAL A 20 8.51 -3.58 13.75
N GLY A 21 8.19 -2.61 12.91
CA GLY A 21 8.70 -2.54 11.54
C GLY A 21 8.14 -1.39 10.73
N ILE A 22 8.73 -1.17 9.58
CA ILE A 22 8.31 -0.20 8.57
C ILE A 22 8.06 -0.97 7.28
N ILE A 23 6.87 -0.81 6.68
CA ILE A 23 6.51 -1.41 5.40
C ILE A 23 6.43 -0.31 4.35
N ILE A 24 7.00 -0.55 3.19
CA ILE A 24 6.97 0.36 2.04
C ILE A 24 6.14 -0.29 0.93
N THR A 25 5.09 0.39 0.49
CA THR A 25 4.25 -0.09 -0.59
C THR A 25 4.91 0.08 -1.95
N HIS A 26 5.66 1.17 -2.15
CA HIS A 26 6.48 1.46 -3.33
C HIS A 26 7.48 2.57 -3.04
N HIS A 27 8.50 2.75 -3.90
CA HIS A 27 9.64 3.63 -3.60
C HIS A 27 9.56 5.05 -4.20
N HIS A 28 8.37 5.59 -4.47
CA HIS A 28 8.26 7.01 -4.79
C HIS A 28 8.64 7.86 -3.57
N PHE A 29 9.25 9.03 -3.83
CA PHE A 29 9.91 9.85 -2.81
C PHE A 29 8.99 10.27 -1.65
N ASP A 30 7.71 10.49 -1.94
CA ASP A 30 6.68 10.91 -0.98
C ASP A 30 6.15 9.76 -0.09
N HIS A 31 6.60 8.52 -0.34
CA HIS A 31 6.34 7.35 0.50
C HIS A 31 7.55 6.93 1.34
N VAL A 32 8.75 7.40 0.99
CA VAL A 32 10.00 6.93 1.61
C VAL A 32 10.82 8.04 2.29
N GLY A 33 10.41 9.30 2.18
CA GLY A 33 11.21 10.46 2.60
C GLY A 33 11.61 10.50 4.07
N ALA A 34 10.85 9.88 4.98
CA ALA A 34 11.16 9.84 6.41
C ALA A 34 11.75 8.49 6.89
N ILE A 35 11.97 7.51 5.99
CA ILE A 35 12.40 6.15 6.38
C ILE A 35 13.64 6.18 7.28
N GLU A 36 14.71 6.87 6.88
CA GLU A 36 15.98 6.85 7.62
C GLU A 36 15.81 7.41 9.05
N SER A 37 15.07 8.51 9.21
CA SER A 37 14.80 9.10 10.52
C SER A 37 13.97 8.17 11.41
N ILE A 38 12.91 7.59 10.87
CA ILE A 38 12.01 6.67 11.58
C ILE A 38 12.73 5.37 11.93
N LYS A 39 13.43 4.77 10.97
CA LYS A 39 14.23 3.55 11.14
C LYS A 39 15.26 3.72 12.25
N ASN A 40 16.00 4.81 12.24
CA ASN A 40 17.04 5.07 13.23
C ASN A 40 16.45 5.32 14.62
N TYR A 41 15.35 6.08 14.71
CA TYR A 41 14.70 6.38 16.00
C TYR A 41 14.16 5.13 16.70
N TYR A 42 13.48 4.25 15.94
CA TYR A 42 12.88 3.03 16.50
C TYR A 42 13.79 1.79 16.41
N ASN A 43 14.97 1.89 15.79
CA ASN A 43 15.80 0.73 15.42
C ASN A 43 14.98 -0.33 14.68
N ALA A 44 14.09 0.11 13.78
CA ALA A 44 13.12 -0.73 13.10
C ALA A 44 13.66 -1.26 11.77
N LYS A 45 13.28 -2.50 11.43
CA LYS A 45 13.57 -3.08 10.12
C LYS A 45 12.60 -2.54 9.07
N VAL A 46 13.12 -2.30 7.85
CA VAL A 46 12.33 -1.88 6.69
C VAL A 46 12.01 -3.09 5.81
N TYR A 47 10.74 -3.18 5.39
CA TYR A 47 10.19 -4.25 4.59
C TYR A 47 9.55 -3.68 3.33
N ASP A 48 9.82 -4.30 2.20
CA ASP A 48 9.30 -3.91 0.89
C ASP A 48 9.10 -5.12 -0.02
N TYR A 49 8.77 -4.90 -1.28
CA TYR A 49 8.64 -5.94 -2.30
C TYR A 49 9.84 -6.90 -2.35
N GLY A 50 11.07 -6.40 -2.11
CA GLY A 50 12.30 -7.17 -2.22
C GLY A 50 12.55 -8.18 -1.08
N ASN A 51 11.94 -7.98 0.10
CA ASN A 51 12.19 -8.81 1.28
C ASN A 51 10.92 -9.35 1.98
N LEU A 52 9.73 -9.01 1.50
CA LEU A 52 8.48 -9.59 1.95
C LEU A 52 8.13 -10.85 1.14
N LYS A 53 7.41 -11.77 1.79
CA LYS A 53 6.84 -12.97 1.16
C LYS A 53 5.35 -12.72 0.89
N GLU A 54 4.66 -13.71 0.30
CA GLU A 54 3.20 -13.66 0.16
C GLU A 54 2.52 -13.59 1.55
N GLU A 55 2.91 -14.45 2.49
CA GLU A 55 2.41 -14.44 3.88
C GLU A 55 3.55 -14.03 4.83
N ASN A 56 3.25 -13.12 5.75
CA ASN A 56 4.25 -12.55 6.66
C ASN A 56 3.73 -12.49 8.10
N ASN A 57 4.70 -12.61 9.04
CA ASN A 57 4.49 -12.36 10.46
C ASN A 57 5.57 -11.38 10.93
N ILE A 58 5.18 -10.20 11.40
CA ILE A 58 6.08 -9.19 11.94
C ILE A 58 5.51 -8.69 13.26
N GLY A 59 6.20 -8.97 14.37
CA GLY A 59 5.66 -8.73 15.70
C GLY A 59 4.36 -9.52 15.90
N VAL A 60 3.30 -8.82 16.24
CA VAL A 60 1.95 -9.40 16.43
C VAL A 60 1.11 -9.41 15.15
N PHE A 61 1.64 -8.88 14.05
CA PHE A 61 0.90 -8.71 12.80
C PHE A 61 1.13 -9.88 11.87
N THR A 62 0.03 -10.44 11.37
CA THR A 62 -0.01 -11.40 10.26
C THR A 62 -0.69 -10.73 9.08
N PHE A 63 -0.05 -10.74 7.92
CA PHE A 63 -0.58 -10.09 6.72
C PHE A 63 -0.12 -10.77 5.44
N ARG A 64 -0.90 -10.57 4.39
CA ARG A 64 -0.57 -11.00 3.02
C ARG A 64 -0.08 -9.82 2.20
N VAL A 65 0.94 -10.06 1.40
CA VAL A 65 1.41 -9.13 0.37
C VAL A 65 0.88 -9.58 -0.99
N ILE A 66 0.27 -8.64 -1.70
CA ILE A 66 -0.27 -8.83 -3.04
C ILE A 66 0.53 -7.90 -3.95
N PRO A 67 1.32 -8.44 -4.91
CA PRO A 67 1.92 -7.58 -5.93
C PRO A 67 0.83 -6.87 -6.73
N THR A 68 0.92 -5.54 -6.76
CA THR A 68 -0.02 -4.67 -7.49
C THR A 68 0.73 -3.65 -8.34
N PRO A 69 1.62 -4.13 -9.26
CA PRO A 69 2.34 -3.24 -10.15
C PRO A 69 1.39 -2.49 -11.09
N GLY A 70 1.85 -1.35 -11.60
CA GLY A 70 1.10 -0.52 -12.53
C GLY A 70 1.33 0.96 -12.29
N HIS A 71 1.24 1.45 -11.06
CA HIS A 71 1.70 2.78 -10.69
C HIS A 71 3.24 2.85 -10.67
N SER A 72 3.87 1.85 -10.09
CA SER A 72 5.29 1.50 -10.20
C SER A 72 5.44 -0.01 -10.34
N ASP A 73 6.61 -0.47 -10.74
CA ASP A 73 6.91 -1.89 -10.94
C ASP A 73 7.08 -2.65 -9.61
N ASP A 74 7.43 -1.96 -8.54
CA ASP A 74 7.64 -2.48 -7.19
C ASP A 74 6.41 -2.36 -6.27
N SER A 75 5.27 -1.87 -6.79
CA SER A 75 4.06 -1.63 -6.00
C SER A 75 3.47 -2.91 -5.40
N ILE A 76 3.15 -2.85 -4.11
CA ILE A 76 2.45 -3.91 -3.37
C ILE A 76 1.26 -3.37 -2.61
N SER A 77 0.26 -4.22 -2.42
CA SER A 77 -0.81 -4.03 -1.44
C SER A 77 -0.62 -4.94 -0.24
N VAL A 78 -0.85 -4.43 0.95
CA VAL A 78 -0.63 -5.14 2.23
C VAL A 78 -1.97 -5.40 2.88
N TYR A 79 -2.38 -6.67 2.93
CA TYR A 79 -3.70 -7.08 3.39
C TYR A 79 -3.66 -7.72 4.79
N PHE A 80 -4.26 -7.05 5.76
CA PHE A 80 -4.51 -7.54 7.12
C PHE A 80 -5.91 -8.17 7.17
N LYS A 81 -5.96 -9.47 6.95
CA LYS A 81 -7.22 -10.22 6.81
C LYS A 81 -8.09 -10.14 8.06
N ASP A 82 -7.49 -10.26 9.24
CA ASP A 82 -8.23 -10.28 10.52
C ASP A 82 -8.89 -8.93 10.82
N ASP A 83 -8.32 -7.84 10.33
CA ASP A 83 -8.85 -6.48 10.46
C ASP A 83 -9.73 -6.07 9.29
N ASN A 84 -9.78 -6.87 8.22
CA ASN A 84 -10.48 -6.59 6.96
C ASN A 84 -10.04 -5.26 6.31
N VAL A 85 -8.72 -4.97 6.36
CA VAL A 85 -8.14 -3.75 5.81
C VAL A 85 -6.98 -4.05 4.88
N MET A 86 -6.79 -3.20 3.88
CA MET A 86 -5.71 -3.31 2.91
C MET A 86 -5.09 -1.93 2.67
N PHE A 87 -3.77 -1.84 2.80
CA PHE A 87 -2.99 -0.66 2.44
C PHE A 87 -2.50 -0.83 1.01
N VAL A 88 -2.91 0.06 0.13
CA VAL A 88 -2.76 -0.12 -1.33
C VAL A 88 -1.76 0.85 -1.97
N GLY A 89 -1.09 1.70 -1.17
CA GLY A 89 -0.20 2.73 -1.72
C GLY A 89 -0.92 3.58 -2.78
N ASP A 90 -0.26 3.82 -3.88
CA ASP A 90 -0.81 4.63 -4.98
C ASP A 90 -1.47 3.79 -6.08
N PHE A 91 -2.04 2.65 -5.70
CA PHE A 91 -2.73 1.77 -6.64
C PHE A 91 -4.21 2.18 -6.84
N VAL A 92 -5.01 2.17 -5.79
CA VAL A 92 -6.44 2.53 -5.82
C VAL A 92 -6.69 3.71 -4.90
N PHE A 93 -7.35 4.74 -5.41
CA PHE A 93 -7.79 5.91 -4.66
C PHE A 93 -9.32 5.96 -4.56
N ASN A 94 -9.83 6.81 -3.70
CA ASN A 94 -11.27 7.11 -3.66
C ASN A 94 -11.69 7.79 -4.96
N GLY A 95 -12.39 7.05 -5.83
CA GLY A 95 -12.89 7.51 -7.12
C GLY A 95 -11.86 7.49 -8.27
N SER A 96 -10.65 6.96 -8.06
CA SER A 96 -9.58 6.98 -9.07
C SER A 96 -8.58 5.85 -8.87
N ILE A 97 -7.57 5.81 -9.73
CA ILE A 97 -6.39 4.94 -9.62
C ILE A 97 -5.11 5.76 -9.76
N GLY A 98 -3.99 5.20 -9.34
CA GLY A 98 -2.67 5.78 -9.55
C GLY A 98 -2.34 5.91 -11.03
N ARG A 99 -1.59 6.96 -11.38
CA ARG A 99 -1.05 7.14 -12.73
C ARG A 99 0.00 6.08 -13.04
N THR A 100 0.17 5.76 -14.31
CA THR A 100 1.03 4.65 -14.76
C THR A 100 2.33 5.10 -15.45
N ASP A 101 2.53 6.41 -15.59
CA ASP A 101 3.65 7.01 -16.34
C ASP A 101 4.86 7.39 -15.45
N LEU A 102 4.88 6.95 -14.20
CA LEU A 102 5.97 7.20 -13.23
C LEU A 102 6.75 5.91 -12.88
N GLY A 103 7.12 5.12 -13.88
CA GLY A 103 7.84 3.86 -13.67
C GLY A 103 6.93 2.63 -13.62
N GLY A 104 5.64 2.78 -13.96
CA GLY A 104 4.70 1.69 -14.12
C GLY A 104 4.25 1.50 -15.57
N ASN A 105 3.13 0.82 -15.76
CA ASN A 105 2.50 0.66 -17.07
C ASN A 105 1.02 0.22 -16.94
N GLU A 106 0.25 0.47 -17.99
CA GLU A 106 -1.19 0.20 -18.03
C GLU A 106 -1.54 -1.29 -18.00
N MET A 107 -0.73 -2.14 -18.64
CA MET A 107 -0.98 -3.59 -18.68
C MET A 107 -0.88 -4.23 -17.30
N ASP A 108 0.10 -3.82 -16.50
CA ASP A 108 0.26 -4.30 -15.14
C ASP A 108 -0.81 -3.70 -14.22
N MET A 109 -1.16 -2.43 -14.41
CA MET A 109 -2.28 -1.80 -13.71
C MET A 109 -3.58 -2.56 -13.93
N LYS A 110 -3.88 -2.93 -15.17
CA LYS A 110 -5.05 -3.75 -15.51
C LYS A 110 -5.07 -5.08 -14.75
N LYS A 111 -3.97 -5.84 -14.79
CA LYS A 111 -3.85 -7.13 -14.07
C LYS A 111 -4.03 -6.96 -12.56
N SER A 112 -3.47 -5.90 -12.01
CA SER A 112 -3.60 -5.57 -10.59
C SER A 112 -5.05 -5.24 -10.23
N ILE A 113 -5.77 -4.49 -11.08
CA ILE A 113 -7.21 -4.22 -10.91
C ILE A 113 -8.01 -5.54 -10.96
N GLU A 114 -7.76 -6.40 -11.94
CA GLU A 114 -8.43 -7.71 -12.05
C GLU A 114 -8.17 -8.57 -10.80
N THR A 115 -6.96 -8.53 -10.26
CA THR A 115 -6.61 -9.22 -9.02
C THR A 115 -7.40 -8.67 -7.83
N ILE A 116 -7.44 -7.36 -7.64
CA ILE A 116 -8.12 -6.77 -6.46
C ILE A 116 -9.63 -6.95 -6.52
N LEU A 117 -10.22 -6.96 -7.72
CA LEU A 117 -11.65 -7.22 -7.93
C LEU A 117 -12.09 -8.64 -7.54
N SER A 118 -11.15 -9.57 -7.33
CA SER A 118 -11.43 -10.91 -6.81
C SER A 118 -11.60 -10.97 -5.29
N TYR A 119 -11.27 -9.89 -4.60
CA TYR A 119 -11.40 -9.78 -3.14
C TYR A 119 -12.78 -9.28 -2.72
N ASP A 120 -13.12 -9.46 -1.44
CA ASP A 120 -14.42 -9.10 -0.89
C ASP A 120 -14.67 -7.59 -0.89
N ASP A 121 -15.89 -7.20 -1.23
CA ASP A 121 -16.33 -5.79 -1.32
C ASP A 121 -16.21 -5.02 0.00
N SER A 122 -16.28 -5.72 1.14
CA SER A 122 -16.23 -5.11 2.47
C SER A 122 -14.82 -4.67 2.88
N ILE A 123 -13.77 -5.11 2.18
CA ILE A 123 -12.38 -4.76 2.52
C ILE A 123 -12.19 -3.26 2.38
N ARG A 124 -11.77 -2.63 3.49
CA ARG A 124 -11.41 -1.22 3.52
C ARG A 124 -10.03 -1.01 2.93
N LEU A 125 -9.94 -0.07 1.99
CA LEU A 125 -8.70 0.34 1.34
C LEU A 125 -8.17 1.62 1.96
N TYR A 126 -6.89 1.60 2.33
CA TYR A 126 -6.12 2.76 2.77
C TYR A 126 -5.10 3.11 1.70
N PRO A 127 -5.37 4.14 0.87
CA PRO A 127 -4.44 4.62 -0.15
C PRO A 127 -3.35 5.50 0.44
N GLY A 128 -2.28 5.73 -0.34
CA GLY A 128 -1.22 6.68 0.01
C GLY A 128 -1.70 8.12 0.04
N HIS A 129 -2.68 8.46 -0.79
CA HIS A 129 -3.29 9.79 -0.87
C HIS A 129 -4.81 9.70 -0.78
N TYR A 130 -5.44 10.83 -0.38
CA TYR A 130 -6.89 11.00 -0.24
C TYR A 130 -7.52 10.16 0.89
N LEU A 131 -8.83 10.02 0.86
CA LEU A 131 -9.59 9.31 1.89
C LEU A 131 -9.61 7.80 1.65
N SER A 132 -9.81 7.05 2.73
CA SER A 132 -10.07 5.61 2.64
C SER A 132 -11.39 5.34 1.90
N THR A 133 -11.46 4.16 1.29
CA THR A 133 -12.62 3.67 0.55
C THR A 133 -12.82 2.17 0.81
N THR A 134 -13.64 1.49 0.04
CA THR A 134 -13.76 0.02 0.05
C THR A 134 -13.66 -0.54 -1.37
N ILE A 135 -13.35 -1.82 -1.50
CA ILE A 135 -13.38 -2.48 -2.82
C ILE A 135 -14.77 -2.34 -3.45
N GLY A 136 -15.83 -2.50 -2.66
CA GLY A 136 -17.21 -2.38 -3.12
C GLY A 136 -17.55 -1.00 -3.67
N ASP A 137 -17.14 0.06 -2.97
CA ASP A 137 -17.38 1.43 -3.42
C ASP A 137 -16.64 1.74 -4.72
N GLU A 138 -15.42 1.20 -4.87
CA GLU A 138 -14.59 1.41 -6.06
C GLU A 138 -14.84 0.42 -7.20
N ARG A 139 -15.59 -0.66 -6.99
CA ARG A 139 -15.75 -1.75 -7.96
C ARG A 139 -16.12 -1.26 -9.36
N LYS A 140 -17.10 -0.37 -9.48
CA LYS A 140 -17.53 0.16 -10.78
C LYS A 140 -16.46 1.00 -11.46
N ASN A 141 -15.72 1.79 -10.68
CA ASN A 141 -14.60 2.59 -11.19
C ASN A 141 -13.47 1.69 -11.66
N LEU A 142 -13.12 0.66 -10.88
CA LEU A 142 -12.06 -0.31 -11.21
C LEU A 142 -12.42 -1.10 -12.47
N GLU A 143 -13.65 -1.57 -12.60
CA GLU A 143 -14.13 -2.24 -13.82
C GLU A 143 -14.09 -1.33 -15.05
N TYR A 144 -14.36 -0.04 -14.87
CA TYR A 144 -14.26 0.97 -15.94
C TYR A 144 -12.80 1.16 -16.36
N PHE A 145 -11.89 1.41 -15.41
CA PHE A 145 -10.46 1.57 -15.70
C PHE A 145 -9.84 0.32 -16.34
N SER A 146 -10.19 -0.89 -15.86
CA SER A 146 -9.71 -2.14 -16.46
C SER A 146 -10.10 -2.28 -17.94
N LYS A 147 -11.21 -1.69 -18.38
CA LYS A 147 -11.65 -1.71 -19.78
C LYS A 147 -11.02 -0.63 -20.65
N MET A 148 -10.43 0.39 -20.04
CA MET A 148 -9.72 1.47 -20.75
C MET A 148 -8.32 1.04 -21.21
N PHE A 149 -7.73 0.09 -20.54
CA PHE A 149 -6.43 -0.52 -20.85
C PHE A 149 -6.69 -1.79 -21.68
#